data_11abe6f006c0a2cb6e7c4eefc16cd89b
#
_entry.id   11abe6f006c0a2cb6e7c4eefc16cd89b
#
_cell.length_a   1.000
_cell.length_b   1.000
_cell.length_c   1.000
_cell.angle_alpha   90.00
_cell.angle_beta   90.00
_cell.angle_gamma   90.00
#
_symmetry.space_group_name_H-M   'P 1'
#
loop_
_entity.id
_entity.type
_entity.pdbx_description
1 polymer ?
#
loop_
_entity_poly.entity_id
_entity_poly.type
_entity_poly.pdbx_seq_one_letter_code
_entity_poly.pdbx_strand_id
1 'polypeptide(L)'
;ASDVYKRQAQTIGLDSVISPKLITAAQILQVVRGMQNSQGSVMNALYRIADGGAEAMEFTVSPNTRNLGVALKDLRLKPNILIAVLVREQEIIIPEGSTAMQAGDRVIVISKDSGIRDLNDIYRDEGPVGGAQ
;
A
#
# COMPACT_ATOMS: atom_id res chain seq x y z
N ALA A 1 -2.94 -0.04 31.99
CA ALA A 1 -3.37 0.87 30.92
C ALA A 1 -2.54 0.70 29.67
N SER A 2 -1.21 0.69 29.83
CA SER A 2 -0.34 0.53 28.66
C SER A 2 -0.49 -0.84 28.00
N ASP A 3 -0.78 -1.88 28.78
CA ASP A 3 -0.97 -3.21 28.22
C ASP A 3 -2.25 -3.31 27.42
N VAL A 4 -3.30 -2.65 27.90
CA VAL A 4 -4.56 -2.57 27.15
C VAL A 4 -4.35 -1.84 25.83
N TYR A 5 -3.65 -0.72 25.88
CA TYR A 5 -3.34 0.04 24.68
C TYR A 5 -2.54 -0.77 23.66
N LYS A 6 -1.48 -1.46 24.13
CA LYS A 6 -0.67 -2.28 23.23
C LYS A 6 -1.49 -3.39 22.60
N ARG A 7 -2.36 -4.02 23.37
CA ARG A 7 -3.20 -5.09 22.86
C ARG A 7 -4.16 -4.58 21.81
N GLN A 8 -4.74 -3.41 22.03
CA GLN A 8 -5.63 -2.79 21.06
C GLN A 8 -4.86 -2.41 19.78
N ALA A 9 -3.67 -1.85 19.94
CA ALA A 9 -2.85 -1.49 18.79
C ALA A 9 -2.49 -2.71 17.96
N GLN A 10 -2.15 -3.81 18.61
CA GLN A 10 -1.83 -5.06 17.90
C GLN A 10 -3.05 -5.61 17.17
N THR A 11 -4.22 -5.54 17.82
CA THR A 11 -5.46 -6.03 17.22
C THR A 11 -5.80 -5.28 15.94
N ILE A 12 -5.56 -3.97 15.90
CA ILE A 12 -5.84 -3.17 14.71
C ILE A 12 -4.63 -3.03 13.79
N GLY A 13 -3.49 -3.63 14.15
CA GLY A 13 -2.33 -3.63 13.29
C GLY A 13 -1.54 -2.34 13.25
N LEU A 14 -1.67 -1.49 14.26
CA LEU A 14 -1.03 -0.18 14.28
C LEU A 14 0.24 -0.10 15.12
N ASP A 15 0.59 -1.15 15.83
CA ASP A 15 1.68 -1.10 16.80
C ASP A 15 3.02 -0.74 16.17
N SER A 16 3.29 -1.17 14.95
CA SER A 16 4.54 -0.88 14.26
C SER A 16 4.60 0.54 13.73
N VAL A 17 3.47 1.25 13.70
CA VAL A 17 3.41 2.61 13.16
C VAL A 17 3.36 3.65 14.25
N ILE A 18 2.54 3.42 15.28
CA ILE A 18 2.28 4.43 16.30
C ILE A 18 3.16 4.34 17.52
N SER A 19 3.92 3.27 17.70
CA SER A 19 4.83 3.13 18.83
C SER A 19 6.27 3.41 18.37
N PRO A 20 6.87 4.55 18.75
CA PRO A 20 8.23 4.85 18.32
C PRO A 20 9.25 3.84 18.76
N LYS A 21 8.97 3.12 19.86
CA LYS A 21 9.90 2.11 20.36
C LYS A 21 10.00 0.89 19.47
N LEU A 22 8.99 0.68 18.62
CA LEU A 22 8.95 -0.47 17.71
C LEU A 22 9.46 -0.12 16.32
N ILE A 23 9.79 1.16 16.08
CA ILE A 23 10.29 1.61 14.79
C ILE A 23 11.80 1.75 14.90
N THR A 24 12.54 0.93 14.18
CA THR A 24 14.00 1.01 14.18
C THR A 24 14.48 2.07 13.19
N ALA A 25 15.73 2.52 13.38
CA ALA A 25 16.35 3.44 12.44
C ALA A 25 16.37 2.87 11.01
N ALA A 26 16.59 1.56 10.89
CA ALA A 26 16.59 0.91 9.59
C ALA A 26 15.22 0.98 8.90
N GLN A 27 14.14 0.83 9.68
CA GLN A 27 12.79 0.93 9.15
C GLN A 27 12.47 2.35 8.71
N ILE A 28 12.88 3.34 9.51
CA ILE A 28 12.70 4.75 9.15
C ILE A 28 13.47 5.05 7.86
N LEU A 29 14.69 4.59 7.76
CA LEU A 29 15.51 4.81 6.58
C LEU A 29 14.88 4.19 5.34
N GLN A 30 14.31 3.00 5.46
CA GLN A 30 13.59 2.36 4.36
C GLN A 30 12.41 3.21 3.89
N VAL A 31 11.63 3.73 4.83
CA VAL A 31 10.50 4.59 4.49
C VAL A 31 10.97 5.85 3.78
N VAL A 32 12.00 6.49 4.30
CA VAL A 32 12.55 7.71 3.70
C VAL A 32 13.07 7.43 2.28
N ARG A 33 13.80 6.33 2.10
CA ARG A 33 14.30 5.96 0.77
C ARG A 33 13.17 5.66 -0.20
N GLY A 34 12.12 4.99 0.28
CA GLY A 34 10.94 4.73 -0.53
C GLY A 34 10.28 6.02 -0.98
N MET A 35 10.16 6.98 -0.07
CA MET A 35 9.58 8.29 -0.41
C MET A 35 10.42 9.05 -1.41
N GLN A 36 11.74 9.03 -1.26
CA GLN A 36 12.65 9.76 -2.15
C GLN A 36 12.70 9.15 -3.55
N ASN A 37 12.59 7.84 -3.63
CA ASN A 37 12.72 7.12 -4.90
C ASN A 37 11.37 6.72 -5.51
N SER A 38 10.27 7.10 -4.87
CA SER A 38 8.95 6.70 -5.33
C SER A 38 8.62 7.36 -6.66
N GLN A 39 8.28 6.56 -7.64
CA GLN A 39 7.81 7.04 -8.93
C GLN A 39 6.31 6.86 -9.07
N GLY A 40 5.74 5.98 -8.32
CA GLY A 40 4.32 5.67 -8.40
C GLY A 40 3.46 6.44 -7.42
N SER A 41 3.91 6.52 -6.19
CA SER A 41 3.21 7.27 -5.16
C SER A 41 3.98 7.20 -3.85
N VAL A 42 3.62 8.10 -2.95
CA VAL A 42 4.22 8.15 -1.61
C VAL A 42 3.47 7.19 -0.70
N MET A 43 4.21 6.37 0.04
CA MET A 43 3.62 5.54 1.09
C MET A 43 3.39 6.41 2.32
N ASN A 44 2.13 6.53 2.71
CA ASN A 44 1.75 7.36 3.85
C ASN A 44 1.80 6.59 5.17
N ALA A 45 1.50 5.30 5.13
CA ALA A 45 1.42 4.48 6.34
C ALA A 45 1.59 3.01 5.99
N LEU A 46 2.10 2.26 6.97
CA LEU A 46 2.27 0.82 6.89
C LEU A 46 1.77 0.21 8.19
N TYR A 47 0.89 -0.77 8.10
CA TYR A 47 0.36 -1.47 9.26
C TYR A 47 0.58 -2.97 9.05
N ARG A 48 1.01 -3.65 10.11
CA ARG A 48 1.05 -5.11 10.09
C ARG A 48 -0.26 -5.65 10.62
N ILE A 49 -0.83 -6.58 9.91
CA ILE A 49 -2.12 -7.19 10.25
C ILE A 49 -1.96 -8.70 10.27
N ALA A 50 -3.00 -9.40 10.75
CA ALA A 50 -3.03 -10.87 10.79
C ALA A 50 -1.77 -11.45 11.46
N ASP A 51 -1.41 -10.89 12.61
CA ASP A 51 -0.24 -11.32 13.41
C ASP A 51 1.06 -11.31 12.60
N GLY A 52 1.19 -10.33 11.71
CA GLY A 52 2.37 -10.20 10.87
C GLY A 52 2.29 -10.99 9.57
N GLY A 53 1.15 -11.66 9.31
CA GLY A 53 0.98 -12.43 8.09
C GLY A 53 0.67 -11.59 6.85
N ALA A 54 0.38 -10.31 7.04
CA ALA A 54 0.12 -9.40 5.94
C ALA A 54 0.44 -7.97 6.33
N GLU A 55 0.52 -7.10 5.34
CA GLU A 55 0.72 -5.67 5.53
C GLU A 55 -0.37 -4.90 4.82
N ALA A 56 -0.87 -3.86 5.46
CA ALA A 56 -1.78 -2.91 4.85
C ALA A 56 -1.02 -1.60 4.69
N MET A 57 -1.00 -1.07 3.48
CA MET A 57 -0.24 0.12 3.16
C MET A 57 -1.16 1.16 2.56
N GLU A 58 -1.01 2.40 2.99
CA GLU A 58 -1.73 3.51 2.39
C GLU A 58 -0.79 4.29 1.49
N PHE A 59 -1.23 4.51 0.25
CA PHE A 59 -0.49 5.31 -0.72
C PHE A 59 -1.35 6.46 -1.20
N THR A 60 -0.71 7.58 -1.55
CA THR A 60 -1.36 8.64 -2.31
C THR A 60 -1.01 8.43 -3.78
N VAL A 61 -2.03 8.28 -4.61
CA VAL A 61 -1.85 8.05 -6.04
C VAL A 61 -1.34 9.34 -6.68
N SER A 62 -0.22 9.26 -7.38
CA SER A 62 0.39 10.40 -8.04
C SER A 62 0.15 10.34 -9.56
N PRO A 63 0.39 11.44 -10.29
CA PRO A 63 0.33 11.39 -11.75
C PRO A 63 1.31 10.39 -12.37
N ASN A 64 2.35 9.98 -11.64
CA ASN A 64 3.34 9.02 -12.11
C ASN A 64 2.95 7.56 -11.80
N THR A 65 1.83 7.34 -11.14
CA THR A 65 1.33 5.99 -10.91
C THR A 65 0.90 5.38 -12.23
N ARG A 66 1.35 4.16 -12.49
CA ARG A 66 0.99 3.46 -13.72
C ARG A 66 -0.48 3.06 -13.69
N ASN A 67 -1.06 2.95 -14.86
CA ASN A 67 -2.41 2.42 -15.05
C ASN A 67 -3.51 3.27 -14.41
N LEU A 68 -3.33 4.59 -14.36
CA LEU A 68 -4.40 5.49 -13.96
C LEU A 68 -5.56 5.37 -14.94
N GLY A 69 -6.78 5.35 -14.42
CA GLY A 69 -7.96 5.27 -15.26
C GLY A 69 -8.26 3.88 -15.81
N VAL A 70 -7.44 2.89 -15.49
CA VAL A 70 -7.66 1.51 -15.92
C VAL A 70 -8.48 0.79 -14.85
N ALA A 71 -9.53 0.10 -15.25
CA ALA A 71 -10.38 -0.66 -14.33
C ALA A 71 -9.56 -1.69 -13.56
N LEU A 72 -9.81 -1.84 -12.28
CA LEU A 72 -9.04 -2.75 -11.42
C LEU A 72 -9.05 -4.17 -11.96
N LYS A 73 -10.15 -4.60 -12.56
CA LYS A 73 -10.24 -5.95 -13.14
C LYS A 73 -9.26 -6.17 -14.28
N ASP A 74 -8.80 -5.09 -14.92
CA ASP A 74 -7.90 -5.17 -16.05
C ASP A 74 -6.43 -4.97 -15.65
N LEU A 75 -6.16 -4.75 -14.37
CA LEU A 75 -4.80 -4.60 -13.87
C LEU A 75 -4.15 -5.96 -13.70
N ARG A 76 -2.86 -6.02 -13.99
CA ARG A 76 -2.06 -7.22 -13.77
C ARG A 76 -1.31 -7.06 -12.45
N LEU A 77 -1.97 -7.44 -11.38
CA LEU A 77 -1.40 -7.34 -10.04
C LEU A 77 -0.57 -8.59 -9.73
N LYS A 78 0.45 -8.40 -8.90
CA LYS A 78 1.18 -9.52 -8.32
C LYS A 78 0.23 -10.36 -7.48
N PRO A 79 0.54 -11.66 -7.28
CA PRO A 79 -0.30 -12.51 -6.44
C PRO A 79 -0.28 -11.99 -4.99
N ASN A 80 -1.34 -12.32 -4.26
CA ASN A 80 -1.47 -11.98 -2.85
C ASN A 80 -1.54 -10.49 -2.56
N ILE A 81 -2.00 -9.70 -3.52
CA ILE A 81 -2.22 -8.27 -3.38
C ILE A 81 -3.70 -7.96 -3.59
N LEU A 82 -4.23 -7.12 -2.70
CA LEU A 82 -5.61 -6.66 -2.77
C LEU A 82 -5.63 -5.14 -2.64
N ILE A 83 -6.31 -4.48 -3.56
CA ILE A 83 -6.64 -3.07 -3.41
C ILE A 83 -7.95 -3.02 -2.64
N ALA A 84 -7.87 -2.67 -1.36
CA ALA A 84 -8.98 -2.83 -0.44
C ALA A 84 -9.92 -1.63 -0.38
N VAL A 85 -9.36 -0.42 -0.45
CA VAL A 85 -10.13 0.81 -0.27
C VAL A 85 -9.51 1.92 -1.09
N LEU A 86 -10.34 2.77 -1.65
CA LEU A 86 -9.93 4.05 -2.25
C LEU A 86 -10.60 5.16 -1.47
N VAL A 87 -9.90 6.26 -1.27
CA VAL A 87 -10.49 7.47 -0.71
C VAL A 87 -10.30 8.58 -1.71
N ARG A 88 -11.40 9.12 -2.20
CA ARG A 88 -11.41 10.17 -3.20
C ARG A 88 -12.21 11.34 -2.67
N GLU A 89 -11.55 12.48 -2.53
CA GLU A 89 -12.24 13.69 -2.04
C GLU A 89 -13.01 13.43 -0.74
N GLN A 90 -12.37 12.71 0.19
CA GLN A 90 -12.93 12.35 1.50
C GLN A 90 -14.02 11.29 1.45
N GLU A 91 -14.36 10.79 0.28
CA GLU A 91 -15.33 9.71 0.13
C GLU A 91 -14.63 8.35 0.14
N ILE A 92 -15.11 7.45 0.95
CA ILE A 92 -14.58 6.08 1.01
C ILE A 92 -15.26 5.26 -0.06
N ILE A 93 -14.46 4.68 -0.94
CA ILE A 93 -14.95 3.84 -2.04
C ILE A 93 -14.47 2.42 -1.79
N ILE A 94 -15.40 1.49 -1.72
CA ILE A 94 -15.08 0.07 -1.72
C ILE A 94 -14.97 -0.33 -3.19
N PRO A 95 -13.77 -0.66 -3.68
CA PRO A 95 -13.60 -0.80 -5.13
C PRO A 95 -14.29 -2.03 -5.68
N GLU A 96 -14.79 -1.87 -6.88
CA GLU A 96 -15.33 -2.96 -7.68
C GLU A 96 -14.41 -3.17 -8.87
N GLY A 97 -14.67 -4.20 -9.67
CA GLY A 97 -13.84 -4.47 -10.84
C GLY A 97 -13.76 -3.32 -11.83
N SER A 98 -14.84 -2.51 -11.93
CA SER A 98 -14.87 -1.37 -12.84
C SER A 98 -14.26 -0.10 -12.27
N THR A 99 -13.91 -0.09 -11.00
CA THR A 99 -13.31 1.07 -10.35
C THR A 99 -11.89 1.29 -10.90
N ALA A 100 -11.50 2.54 -11.09
CA ALA A 100 -10.16 2.89 -11.54
C ALA A 100 -9.53 3.90 -10.57
N MET A 101 -8.22 3.81 -10.39
CA MET A 101 -7.49 4.78 -9.57
C MET A 101 -7.28 6.07 -10.35
N GLN A 102 -7.31 7.18 -9.65
CA GLN A 102 -7.05 8.51 -10.22
C GLN A 102 -6.01 9.22 -9.37
N ALA A 103 -5.26 10.12 -9.99
CA ALA A 103 -4.28 10.92 -9.26
C ALA A 103 -5.00 11.70 -8.14
N GLY A 104 -4.39 11.71 -6.97
CA GLY A 104 -4.97 12.34 -5.78
C GLY A 104 -5.74 11.39 -4.89
N ASP A 105 -6.12 10.22 -5.37
CA ASP A 105 -6.75 9.23 -4.52
C ASP A 105 -5.79 8.75 -3.45
N ARG A 106 -6.31 8.35 -2.29
CA ARG A 106 -5.56 7.52 -1.35
C ARG A 106 -6.05 6.09 -1.53
N VAL A 107 -5.13 5.15 -1.49
CA VAL A 107 -5.47 3.75 -1.73
C VAL A 107 -4.87 2.91 -0.63
N ILE A 108 -5.64 1.95 -0.13
CA ILE A 108 -5.13 0.98 0.83
C ILE A 108 -4.93 -0.33 0.11
N VAL A 109 -3.68 -0.79 0.12
CA VAL A 109 -3.27 -2.05 -0.50
C VAL A 109 -2.93 -3.02 0.62
N ILE A 110 -3.43 -4.24 0.51
CA ILE A 110 -3.09 -5.32 1.43
C ILE A 110 -2.25 -6.33 0.67
N SER A 111 -1.11 -6.71 1.26
CA SER A 111 -0.20 -7.67 0.65
C SER A 111 0.27 -8.67 1.68
N LYS A 112 0.38 -9.93 1.28
CA LYS A 112 1.05 -10.94 2.12
C LYS A 112 2.56 -10.84 2.01
N ASP A 113 3.06 -10.19 0.98
CA ASP A 113 4.49 -10.05 0.77
C ASP A 113 4.97 -8.70 1.28
N SER A 114 6.18 -8.65 1.80
CA SER A 114 6.72 -7.44 2.42
C SER A 114 7.58 -6.60 1.49
N GLY A 115 7.45 -6.76 0.19
CA GLY A 115 8.30 -6.08 -0.78
C GLY A 115 7.71 -4.85 -1.43
N ILE A 116 6.51 -4.43 -1.04
CA ILE A 116 5.85 -3.29 -1.66
C ILE A 116 6.31 -2.02 -0.97
N ARG A 117 6.98 -1.14 -1.69
CA ARG A 117 7.48 0.14 -1.17
C ARG A 117 6.90 1.33 -1.90
N ASP A 118 6.45 1.10 -3.11
CA ASP A 118 5.89 2.11 -3.98
C ASP A 118 4.64 1.50 -4.60
N LEU A 119 3.65 2.30 -4.89
CA LEU A 119 2.41 1.78 -5.45
C LEU A 119 2.64 1.05 -6.78
N ASN A 120 3.60 1.48 -7.57
CA ASN A 120 3.90 0.77 -8.81
C ASN A 120 4.47 -0.63 -8.61
N ASP A 121 4.87 -0.97 -7.38
CA ASP A 121 5.37 -2.32 -7.07
C ASP A 121 4.26 -3.37 -7.04
N ILE A 122 3.00 -2.96 -7.07
CA ILE A 122 1.89 -3.92 -7.03
C ILE A 122 1.70 -4.65 -8.36
N TYR A 123 2.27 -4.12 -9.43
CA TYR A 123 2.06 -4.70 -10.76
C TYR A 123 3.07 -5.79 -11.04
N ARG A 124 2.66 -6.79 -11.83
CA ARG A 124 3.59 -7.79 -12.32
C ARG A 124 4.55 -7.13 -13.29
N ASP A 125 5.76 -7.66 -13.31
CA ASP A 125 6.70 -7.25 -14.34
C ASP A 125 6.14 -7.66 -15.69
N GLU A 126 6.13 -6.71 -16.61
CA GLU A 126 5.61 -7.01 -17.93
C GLU A 126 6.56 -7.83 -18.76
N GLY A 127 7.78 -7.97 -18.29
CA GLY A 127 8.78 -8.69 -19.02
C GLY A 127 9.24 -7.95 -20.26
N PRO A 128 10.27 -8.45 -20.89
CA PRO A 128 10.82 -7.80 -22.08
C PRO A 128 9.91 -7.86 -23.27
N VAL A 129 8.93 -8.63 -23.19
CA VAL A 129 8.04 -8.80 -24.26
C VAL A 129 6.71 -8.37 -23.99
N GLY A 130 6.92 -8.25 -23.28
CA GLY A 130 6.07 -8.05 -22.95
C GLY A 130 5.24 -8.08 -23.64
N GLY A 131 5.71 -8.45 -23.47
CA GLY A 131 5.33 -8.29 -23.57
C GLY A 131 4.95 -7.93 -24.39
N ALA A 132 5.26 -7.98 -24.58
CA ALA A 132 5.04 -7.62 -25.13
C ALA A 132 4.41 -7.58 -25.84
N GLN A 133 4.53 -7.63 -25.86
CA GLN A 133 4.18 -7.41 -26.29
C GLN A 133 3.53 -7.41 -26.49
#